data_f8262dcd50dd66065f9bcee22558ff02
#
_entry.id   f8262dcd50dd66065f9bcee22558ff02
#
_cell.length_a   1.000
_cell.length_b   1.000
_cell.length_c   1.000
_cell.angle_alpha   90.00
_cell.angle_beta   90.00
_cell.angle_gamma   90.00
#
_symmetry.space_group_name_H-M   'P 1'
#
loop_
_entity.id
_entity.type
_entity.pdbx_description
1 polymer ?
#
loop_
_entity_poly.entity_id
_entity_poly.type
_entity_poly.pdbx_seq_one_letter_code
_entity_poly.pdbx_strand_id
1 'polypeptide(L)'
;MSDQAPAPALPDHLSIDPRSPHHVAAVFEHDIGIRFNGVERFDVEEYCVSEGWVRVPAGKTLDRKGRPLLIKIKGKVEAFYK
;
A
#
# COMPACT_ATOMS: atom_id res chain seq x y z
N MET A 1 26.99 16.66 6.20
CA MET A 1 26.62 15.27 6.41
C MET A 1 25.18 15.18 6.85
N SER A 2 24.47 14.25 6.31
CA SER A 2 23.06 14.09 6.67
C SER A 2 22.94 13.38 8.00
N ASP A 3 22.16 13.97 8.91
CA ASP A 3 21.85 13.35 10.19
C ASP A 3 20.48 12.66 10.18
N GLN A 4 19.91 12.52 9.00
CA GLN A 4 18.61 11.87 8.90
C GLN A 4 18.75 10.39 9.17
N ALA A 5 17.87 9.89 10.02
CA ALA A 5 17.78 8.45 10.22
C ALA A 5 17.35 7.80 8.90
N PRO A 6 17.89 6.62 8.59
CA PRO A 6 17.42 5.92 7.40
C PRO A 6 15.94 5.61 7.51
N ALA A 7 15.26 5.60 6.36
CA ALA A 7 13.85 5.24 6.34
C ALA A 7 13.68 3.81 6.85
N PRO A 8 12.60 3.52 7.57
CA PRO A 8 12.36 2.16 8.05
C PRO A 8 12.19 1.21 6.87
N ALA A 9 12.54 -0.05 7.07
CA ALA A 9 12.34 -1.05 6.03
C ALA A 9 10.84 -1.16 5.72
N LEU A 10 10.51 -1.22 4.43
CA LEU A 10 9.13 -1.37 4.04
C LEU A 10 8.60 -2.73 4.49
N PRO A 11 7.46 -2.77 5.19
CA PRO A 11 6.92 -4.04 5.63
C PRO A 11 6.41 -4.87 4.46
N ASP A 12 6.39 -6.19 4.67
CA ASP A 12 5.86 -7.13 3.68
C ASP A 12 4.36 -6.91 3.46
N HIS A 13 3.64 -6.56 4.52
CA HIS A 13 2.20 -6.30 4.49
C HIS A 13 1.95 -4.92 5.09
N LEU A 14 1.35 -4.03 4.33
CA LEU A 14 1.14 -2.65 4.75
C LEU A 14 -0.25 -2.18 4.32
N SER A 15 -0.92 -1.44 5.19
CA SER A 15 -2.22 -0.83 4.91
C SER A 15 -2.17 0.66 5.18
N ILE A 16 -2.84 1.46 4.36
CA ILE A 16 -2.96 2.89 4.60
C ILE A 16 -4.01 3.22 5.67
N ASP A 17 -4.86 2.26 6.03
CA ASP A 17 -5.91 2.46 7.03
C ASP A 17 -5.27 2.41 8.42
N PRO A 18 -5.29 3.53 9.17
CA PRO A 18 -4.68 3.56 10.51
C PRO A 18 -5.34 2.61 11.50
N ARG A 19 -6.53 2.11 11.21
CA ARG A 19 -7.19 1.13 12.08
C ARG A 19 -6.77 -0.30 11.79
N SER A 20 -6.04 -0.51 10.69
CA SER A 20 -5.57 -1.84 10.35
C SER A 20 -4.35 -2.21 11.20
N PRO A 21 -4.22 -3.48 11.67
CA PRO A 21 -3.02 -3.92 12.36
C PRO A 21 -1.78 -3.92 11.46
N HIS A 22 -1.96 -3.78 10.17
CA HIS A 22 -0.86 -3.72 9.21
C HIS A 22 -0.45 -2.29 8.85
N HIS A 23 -1.03 -1.30 9.53
CA HIS A 23 -0.65 0.11 9.32
C HIS A 23 0.62 0.41 10.10
N VAL A 24 1.61 1.01 9.43
CA VAL A 24 2.87 1.42 10.05
C VAL A 24 3.05 2.91 9.79
N ALA A 25 2.72 3.73 10.77
CA ALA A 25 2.72 5.19 10.62
C ALA A 25 4.08 5.74 10.21
N ALA A 26 5.16 5.17 10.75
CA ALA A 26 6.51 5.66 10.46
C ALA A 26 6.86 5.54 8.98
N VAL A 27 6.31 4.55 8.27
CA VAL A 27 6.55 4.38 6.85
C VAL A 27 5.89 5.51 6.06
N PHE A 28 4.72 5.96 6.51
CA PHE A 28 3.96 6.99 5.81
C PHE A 28 4.48 8.41 6.04
N GLU A 29 5.53 8.56 6.84
CA GLU A 29 6.25 9.82 6.94
C GLU A 29 7.11 10.07 5.69
N HIS A 30 7.26 9.07 4.84
CA HIS A 30 8.02 9.12 3.60
C HIS A 30 7.11 8.87 2.41
N ASP A 31 7.52 9.32 1.24
CA ASP A 31 6.79 9.03 0.02
C ASP A 31 7.04 7.58 -0.39
N ILE A 32 5.96 6.84 -0.56
CA ILE A 32 6.02 5.43 -0.90
C ILE A 32 5.42 5.21 -2.28
N GLY A 33 6.09 4.41 -3.10
CA GLY A 33 5.57 3.97 -4.37
C GLY A 33 5.28 2.48 -4.34
N ILE A 34 4.23 2.08 -5.06
CA ILE A 34 3.86 0.68 -5.21
C ILE A 34 3.85 0.36 -6.69
N ARG A 35 4.59 -0.67 -7.08
CA ARG A 35 4.60 -1.16 -8.45
C ARG A 35 3.95 -2.53 -8.48
N PHE A 36 2.94 -2.66 -9.35
CA PHE A 36 2.20 -3.90 -9.50
C PHE A 36 2.38 -4.40 -10.93
N ASN A 37 2.95 -5.61 -11.06
CA ASN A 37 3.27 -6.20 -12.38
C ASN A 37 4.11 -5.26 -13.25
N GLY A 38 5.05 -4.55 -12.61
CA GLY A 38 5.96 -3.64 -13.31
C GLY A 38 5.40 -2.25 -13.59
N VAL A 39 4.18 -1.96 -13.16
CA VAL A 39 3.53 -0.67 -13.40
C VAL A 39 3.25 0.01 -12.07
N GLU A 40 3.69 1.25 -11.92
CA GLU A 40 3.43 2.00 -10.69
C GLU A 40 1.94 2.33 -10.59
N ARG A 41 1.36 2.06 -9.41
CA ARG A 41 -0.04 2.35 -9.12
C ARG A 41 -0.13 3.35 -7.98
N PHE A 42 -1.14 4.20 -8.05
CA PHE A 42 -1.36 5.25 -7.07
C PHE A 42 -2.65 5.03 -6.27
N ASP A 43 -3.36 3.95 -6.54
CA ASP A 43 -4.66 3.65 -5.95
C ASP A 43 -4.61 2.50 -4.94
N VAL A 44 -3.41 2.02 -4.59
CA VAL A 44 -3.26 0.88 -3.69
C VAL A 44 -3.50 1.31 -2.26
N GLU A 45 -4.43 0.64 -1.58
CA GLU A 45 -4.74 0.92 -0.17
C GLU A 45 -4.14 -0.10 0.77
N GLU A 46 -3.80 -1.28 0.27
CA GLU A 46 -3.14 -2.32 1.05
C GLU A 46 -2.38 -3.22 0.11
N TYR A 47 -1.24 -3.74 0.57
CA TYR A 47 -0.46 -4.68 -0.23
C TYR A 47 0.13 -5.76 0.63
N CYS A 48 0.46 -6.90 0.01
CA CYS A 48 1.27 -7.94 0.63
C CYS A 48 2.24 -8.47 -0.41
N VAL A 49 3.53 -8.25 -0.17
CA VAL A 49 4.56 -8.64 -1.14
C VAL A 49 4.74 -10.15 -1.17
N SER A 50 4.79 -10.79 0.00
CA SER A 50 5.03 -12.23 0.07
C SER A 50 3.90 -13.06 -0.52
N GLU A 51 2.66 -12.61 -0.35
CA GLU A 51 1.50 -13.29 -0.93
C GLU A 51 1.20 -12.82 -2.34
N GLY A 52 1.75 -11.67 -2.74
CA GLY A 52 1.60 -11.15 -4.09
C GLY A 52 0.21 -10.65 -4.41
N TRP A 53 -0.28 -9.67 -3.64
CA TRP A 53 -1.57 -9.05 -3.93
C TRP A 53 -1.59 -7.60 -3.48
N VAL A 54 -2.51 -6.84 -4.05
CA VAL A 54 -2.82 -5.47 -3.61
C VAL A 54 -4.33 -5.33 -3.51
N ARG A 55 -4.78 -4.40 -2.66
CA ARG A 55 -6.19 -4.01 -2.60
C ARG A 55 -6.33 -2.61 -3.14
N VAL A 56 -7.26 -2.46 -4.07
CA VAL A 56 -7.51 -1.18 -4.75
C VAL A 56 -9.01 -0.94 -4.82
N PRO A 57 -9.43 0.34 -4.94
CA PRO A 57 -10.85 0.63 -5.10
C PRO A 57 -11.38 0.03 -6.41
N ALA A 58 -12.59 -0.49 -6.37
CA ALA A 58 -13.24 -1.08 -7.53
C ALA A 58 -14.01 -0.01 -8.31
N GLY A 59 -13.27 0.99 -8.81
CA GLY A 59 -13.86 2.06 -9.59
C GLY A 59 -14.90 2.84 -8.78
N LYS A 60 -16.11 2.97 -9.33
CA LYS A 60 -17.18 3.76 -8.71
C LYS A 60 -18.13 2.92 -7.85
N THR A 61 -17.82 1.65 -7.67
CA THR A 61 -18.67 0.76 -6.88
C THR A 61 -18.53 1.08 -5.41
N LEU A 62 -19.65 1.28 -4.73
CA LEU A 62 -19.68 1.57 -3.30
C LEU A 62 -20.36 0.43 -2.57
N ASP A 63 -20.00 0.22 -1.30
CA ASP A 63 -20.70 -0.72 -0.46
C ASP A 63 -21.98 -0.06 0.10
N ARG A 64 -22.71 -0.81 0.95
CA ARG A 64 -23.98 -0.33 1.50
C ARG A 64 -23.81 0.92 2.35
N LYS A 65 -22.62 1.16 2.87
CA LYS A 65 -22.34 2.32 3.72
C LYS A 65 -21.76 3.50 2.93
N GLY A 66 -21.73 3.40 1.60
CA GLY A 66 -21.21 4.45 0.75
C GLY A 66 -19.68 4.53 0.69
N ARG A 67 -18.99 3.51 1.16
CA ARG A 67 -17.52 3.44 1.09
C ARG A 67 -17.09 2.78 -0.20
N PRO A 68 -15.95 3.18 -0.75
CA PRO A 68 -15.43 2.50 -1.93
C PRO A 68 -15.21 1.01 -1.64
N LEU A 69 -15.70 0.17 -2.53
CA LEU A 69 -15.48 -1.26 -2.42
C LEU A 69 -14.06 -1.57 -2.85
N LEU A 70 -13.32 -2.27 -2.00
CA LEU A 70 -11.95 -2.67 -2.32
C LEU A 70 -11.95 -4.07 -2.91
N ILE A 71 -11.14 -4.26 -3.94
CA ILE A 71 -10.92 -5.58 -4.53
C ILE A 71 -9.46 -5.98 -4.35
N LYS A 72 -9.24 -7.28 -4.18
CA LYS A 72 -7.90 -7.85 -4.11
C LYS A 72 -7.52 -8.39 -5.47
N ILE A 73 -6.39 -7.91 -6.00
CA ILE A 73 -5.86 -8.42 -7.26
C ILE A 73 -4.48 -9.02 -7.00
N LYS A 74 -4.21 -10.17 -7.64
CA LYS A 74 -2.97 -10.90 -7.43
C LYS A 74 -1.98 -10.59 -8.53
N GLY A 75 -0.71 -10.51 -8.17
CA GLY A 75 0.37 -10.26 -9.10
C GLY A 75 1.67 -9.95 -8.36
N LYS A 76 2.67 -9.52 -9.11
CA LYS A 76 3.96 -9.16 -8.53
C LYS A 76 3.87 -7.77 -7.90
N VAL A 77 4.17 -7.69 -6.61
CA VAL A 77 4.10 -6.43 -5.85
C VAL A 77 5.51 -5.99 -5.47
N GLU A 78 5.80 -4.73 -5.73
CA GLU A 78 7.04 -4.11 -5.29
C GLU A 78 6.72 -2.81 -4.58
N ALA A 79 7.28 -2.63 -3.39
CA ALA A 79 7.14 -1.39 -2.64
C ALA A 79 8.50 -0.71 -2.56
N PHE A 80 8.52 0.60 -2.67
CA PHE A 80 9.77 1.36 -2.66
C PHE A 80 9.53 2.76 -2.13
N TYR A 81 10.60 3.40 -1.68
CA TYR A 81 10.57 4.81 -1.33
C TYR A 81 10.89 5.64 -2.56
N LYS A 82 10.12 6.69 -2.76
CA LYS A 82 10.36 7.62 -3.87
C LYS A 82 11.48 8.59 -3.57
#